data_cf64c64e711dc6666eae332c6d99e233
#
_entry.id   cf64c64e711dc6666eae332c6d99e233
#
_cell.length_a   1.000
_cell.length_b   1.000
_cell.length_c   1.000
_cell.angle_alpha   90.00
_cell.angle_beta   90.00
_cell.angle_gamma   90.00
#
_symmetry.space_group_name_H-M   'P 1'
#
loop_
_entity.id
_entity.type
_entity.pdbx_description
1 polymer ?
#
loop_
_entity_poly.entity_id
_entity_poly.type
_entity_poly.pdbx_seq_one_letter_code
_entity_poly.pdbx_strand_id
1 'polypeptide(L)'
;QQMPWETPIYRNRHGRGTRTPMFGTRLPRYRTRSGMFDDMLVAQIRRLNGAWPELIAPVQFAVEDVPPSDPAPWEDVPHLGSQSFPAGHGIPPRIVLYRMPLQSHARNRMDLQFAIRDEVVSRLAEIYGRRPEEIDPDWGM
;
A
#
# COMPACT_ATOMS: atom_id res chain seq x y z
N GLN A 1 -18.61 -11.04 11.61
CA GLN A 1 -18.51 -9.60 11.55
C GLN A 1 -17.48 -9.16 10.51
N GLN A 2 -17.87 -8.24 9.67
CA GLN A 2 -17.04 -7.78 8.59
C GLN A 2 -16.14 -6.66 9.05
N MET A 3 -14.87 -6.75 8.72
CA MET A 3 -13.93 -5.70 9.03
C MET A 3 -14.03 -4.60 7.98
N PRO A 4 -13.68 -3.36 8.34
CA PRO A 4 -13.80 -2.26 7.38
C PRO A 4 -13.05 -2.50 6.09
N TRP A 5 -11.89 -3.13 6.15
CA TRP A 5 -11.10 -3.37 4.95
C TRP A 5 -11.57 -4.55 4.14
N GLU A 6 -12.56 -5.27 4.64
CA GLU A 6 -13.16 -6.40 3.93
C GLU A 6 -14.44 -6.00 3.22
N THR A 7 -14.78 -4.74 3.25
CA THR A 7 -16.03 -4.30 2.64
C THR A 7 -15.97 -4.42 1.13
N PRO A 8 -17.11 -4.55 0.48
CA PRO A 8 -17.14 -4.66 -0.97
C PRO A 8 -16.51 -3.49 -1.71
N ILE A 9 -16.34 -2.37 -1.03
CA ILE A 9 -15.76 -1.21 -1.66
C ILE A 9 -14.39 -1.52 -2.27
N TYR A 10 -13.68 -2.51 -1.73
CA TYR A 10 -12.36 -2.87 -2.23
C TYR A 10 -12.40 -3.89 -3.32
N ARG A 11 -13.55 -4.36 -3.69
CA ARG A 11 -13.65 -5.32 -4.75
C ARG A 11 -13.45 -4.65 -6.08
N ASN A 12 -12.75 -5.33 -6.94
CA ASN A 12 -12.62 -4.88 -8.29
C ASN A 12 -13.87 -5.24 -9.06
N ARG A 13 -14.67 -4.25 -9.38
CA ARG A 13 -15.94 -4.49 -10.05
C ARG A 13 -15.78 -5.01 -11.45
N HIS A 14 -14.63 -4.81 -12.01
CA HIS A 14 -14.39 -5.23 -13.39
C HIS A 14 -13.76 -6.61 -13.46
N GLY A 15 -13.60 -7.26 -12.34
CA GLY A 15 -13.11 -8.62 -12.33
C GLY A 15 -11.67 -8.77 -12.65
N ARG A 16 -10.90 -7.71 -12.54
CA ARG A 16 -9.48 -7.81 -12.78
C ARG A 16 -8.75 -6.84 -11.88
N GLY A 17 -7.47 -7.08 -11.73
CA GLY A 17 -6.70 -6.24 -10.83
C GLY A 17 -7.13 -6.45 -9.41
N THR A 18 -6.72 -7.50 -8.83
CA THR A 18 -7.18 -7.90 -7.51
C THR A 18 -6.74 -6.88 -6.47
N ARG A 19 -7.68 -6.42 -5.69
CA ARG A 19 -7.39 -5.60 -4.54
C ARG A 19 -7.55 -6.45 -3.31
N THR A 20 -6.46 -6.59 -2.56
CA THR A 20 -6.41 -7.46 -1.40
C THR A 20 -6.33 -6.63 -0.14
N PRO A 21 -7.33 -6.70 0.73
CA PRO A 21 -7.23 -6.02 2.02
C PRO A 21 -6.13 -6.65 2.86
N MET A 22 -5.39 -5.83 3.57
CA MET A 22 -4.23 -6.32 4.29
C MET A 22 -4.48 -6.55 5.77
N PHE A 23 -5.25 -5.68 6.40
CA PHE A 23 -5.48 -5.81 7.83
C PHE A 23 -6.58 -6.80 8.12
N GLY A 24 -6.32 -7.67 9.11
CA GLY A 24 -7.32 -8.63 9.55
C GLY A 24 -7.63 -9.70 8.54
N THR A 25 -6.99 -9.65 7.40
CA THR A 25 -7.22 -10.61 6.34
C THR A 25 -6.22 -11.74 6.45
N ARG A 26 -6.70 -12.94 6.25
CA ARG A 26 -5.83 -14.09 6.25
C ARG A 26 -5.04 -14.11 4.96
N LEU A 27 -3.73 -14.14 5.09
CA LEU A 27 -2.86 -14.15 3.93
C LEU A 27 -2.77 -15.55 3.35
N PRO A 28 -2.42 -15.66 2.06
CA PRO A 28 -2.22 -16.97 1.46
C PRO A 28 -1.15 -17.77 2.18
N ARG A 29 -1.34 -19.06 2.23
CA ARG A 29 -0.38 -19.90 2.91
C ARG A 29 0.81 -20.24 2.06
N TYR A 30 0.60 -20.38 0.79
CA TYR A 30 1.71 -20.67 -0.11
C TYR A 30 2.33 -19.37 -0.56
N ARG A 31 3.60 -19.45 -0.93
CA ARG A 31 4.37 -18.28 -1.32
C ARG A 31 4.38 -18.15 -2.83
N THR A 32 3.46 -17.38 -3.34
CA THR A 32 3.52 -16.90 -4.70
C THR A 32 4.24 -15.55 -4.67
N ARG A 33 4.47 -14.98 -5.83
CA ARG A 33 5.00 -13.63 -5.89
C ARG A 33 4.09 -12.65 -5.17
N SER A 34 2.80 -12.78 -5.38
CA SER A 34 1.85 -11.93 -4.69
C SER A 34 1.92 -12.14 -3.19
N GLY A 35 2.03 -13.39 -2.76
CA GLY A 35 2.10 -13.67 -1.34
C GLY A 35 3.32 -13.07 -0.69
N MET A 36 4.45 -13.10 -1.38
CA MET A 36 5.66 -12.50 -0.85
C MET A 36 5.54 -10.98 -0.72
N PHE A 37 4.95 -10.36 -1.73
CA PHE A 37 4.71 -8.93 -1.67
C PHE A 37 3.82 -8.57 -0.50
N ASP A 38 2.73 -9.32 -0.34
CA ASP A 38 1.80 -9.06 0.74
C ASP A 38 2.47 -9.22 2.10
N ASP A 39 3.30 -10.24 2.24
CA ASP A 39 4.02 -10.45 3.49
C ASP A 39 4.95 -9.29 3.80
N MET A 40 5.65 -8.80 2.80
CA MET A 40 6.54 -7.68 2.99
C MET A 40 5.78 -6.43 3.41
N LEU A 41 4.64 -6.20 2.78
CA LEU A 41 3.82 -5.05 3.13
C LEU A 41 3.32 -5.16 4.56
N VAL A 42 2.81 -6.32 4.93
CA VAL A 42 2.31 -6.52 6.28
C VAL A 42 3.42 -6.30 7.31
N ALA A 43 4.63 -6.78 7.01
CA ALA A 43 5.75 -6.58 7.92
C ALA A 43 6.04 -5.10 8.13
N GLN A 44 6.00 -4.31 7.06
CA GLN A 44 6.23 -2.88 7.19
C GLN A 44 5.10 -2.20 7.96
N ILE A 45 3.87 -2.59 7.69
CA ILE A 45 2.74 -2.03 8.43
C ILE A 45 2.85 -2.33 9.92
N ARG A 46 3.21 -3.56 10.26
CA ARG A 46 3.37 -3.93 11.66
C ARG A 46 4.48 -3.16 12.34
N ARG A 47 5.58 -3.00 11.65
CA ARG A 47 6.70 -2.24 12.19
C ARG A 47 6.30 -0.80 12.46
N LEU A 48 5.65 -0.18 11.51
CA LEU A 48 5.22 1.20 11.66
C LEU A 48 4.11 1.34 12.70
N ASN A 49 3.24 0.35 12.78
CA ASN A 49 2.19 0.38 13.79
C ASN A 49 2.76 0.30 15.21
N GLY A 50 3.87 -0.40 15.37
CA GLY A 50 4.54 -0.43 16.66
C GLY A 50 5.07 0.92 17.07
N ALA A 51 5.51 1.73 16.11
CA ALA A 51 6.03 3.06 16.40
C ALA A 51 4.95 4.13 16.43
N TRP A 52 3.94 3.99 15.56
CA TRP A 52 2.93 5.03 15.37
C TRP A 52 1.54 4.44 15.29
N PRO A 53 1.05 3.82 16.37
CA PRO A 53 -0.28 3.20 16.28
C PRO A 53 -1.37 4.20 15.93
N GLU A 54 -1.24 5.44 16.38
CA GLU A 54 -2.27 6.45 16.11
C GLU A 54 -2.30 6.85 14.64
N LEU A 55 -1.19 6.70 13.92
CA LEU A 55 -1.17 7.02 12.50
C LEU A 55 -1.61 5.85 11.64
N ILE A 56 -1.28 4.65 12.07
CA ILE A 56 -1.48 3.45 11.24
C ILE A 56 -2.88 2.89 11.41
N ALA A 57 -3.40 2.86 12.63
CA ALA A 57 -4.66 2.18 12.89
C ALA A 57 -5.82 2.68 12.03
N PRO A 58 -5.96 3.99 11.76
CA PRO A 58 -7.10 4.44 10.95
C PRO A 58 -6.94 4.17 9.47
N VAL A 59 -5.75 3.84 8.99
CA VAL A 59 -5.49 3.76 7.56
C VAL A 59 -5.83 2.37 7.05
N GLN A 60 -6.51 2.32 5.92
CA GLN A 60 -6.76 1.06 5.23
C GLN A 60 -5.71 0.86 4.16
N PHE A 61 -5.16 -0.34 4.11
CA PHE A 61 -4.13 -0.69 3.15
C PHE A 61 -4.67 -1.73 2.18
N ALA A 62 -4.30 -1.58 0.91
CA ALA A 62 -4.72 -2.52 -0.12
C ALA A 62 -3.63 -2.66 -1.15
N VAL A 63 -3.69 -3.75 -1.90
CA VAL A 63 -2.74 -4.02 -2.97
C VAL A 63 -3.55 -4.28 -4.23
N GLU A 64 -3.12 -3.64 -5.31
CA GLU A 64 -3.63 -3.93 -6.64
C GLU A 64 -2.46 -4.25 -7.54
N ASP A 65 -2.74 -4.96 -8.63
CA ASP A 65 -1.67 -5.34 -9.53
C ASP A 65 -1.09 -4.13 -10.26
N VAL A 66 -1.96 -3.29 -10.79
CA VAL A 66 -1.54 -2.13 -11.58
C VAL A 66 -2.39 -0.94 -11.19
N PRO A 67 -1.86 0.27 -11.36
CA PRO A 67 -2.67 1.45 -11.12
C PRO A 67 -3.82 1.53 -12.13
N PRO A 68 -4.84 2.35 -11.83
CA PRO A 68 -5.90 2.56 -12.78
C PRO A 68 -5.33 2.94 -14.13
N SER A 69 -5.87 2.37 -15.16
CA SER A 69 -5.37 2.60 -16.50
C SER A 69 -5.78 3.99 -16.98
N ASP A 70 -5.20 4.38 -18.09
CA ASP A 70 -5.53 5.59 -18.83
C ASP A 70 -5.13 6.86 -18.12
N PRO A 71 -3.86 6.98 -17.74
CA PRO A 71 -3.39 8.31 -17.41
C PRO A 71 -3.56 9.18 -18.65
N ALA A 72 -3.89 10.44 -18.42
CA ALA A 72 -4.01 11.35 -19.54
C ALA A 72 -2.67 11.39 -20.29
N PRO A 73 -2.70 11.59 -21.62
CA PRO A 73 -1.45 11.56 -22.37
C PRO A 73 -0.40 12.55 -21.89
N TRP A 74 -0.86 13.64 -21.28
CA TRP A 74 0.09 14.63 -20.76
C TRP A 74 0.61 14.28 -19.38
N GLU A 75 0.10 13.23 -18.76
CA GLU A 75 0.58 12.82 -17.45
C GLU A 75 1.82 11.97 -17.61
N ASP A 76 2.87 12.43 -17.01
CA ASP A 76 4.11 11.70 -17.01
C ASP A 76 4.24 10.97 -15.70
N VAL A 77 3.53 9.86 -15.57
CA VAL A 77 3.56 9.06 -14.35
C VAL A 77 3.91 7.63 -14.71
N PRO A 78 5.14 7.42 -15.16
CA PRO A 78 5.50 6.09 -15.64
C PRO A 78 5.55 5.03 -14.55
N HIS A 79 5.78 5.43 -13.30
CA HIS A 79 6.08 4.45 -12.26
C HIS A 79 5.31 4.75 -10.99
N LEU A 80 4.00 4.75 -11.11
CA LEU A 80 3.19 4.97 -9.92
C LEU A 80 3.21 3.71 -9.08
N GLY A 81 3.93 3.76 -7.96
CA GLY A 81 4.06 2.62 -7.07
C GLY A 81 2.98 2.53 -6.03
N SER A 82 2.36 3.64 -5.69
CA SER A 82 1.31 3.66 -4.69
C SER A 82 0.49 4.93 -4.85
N GLN A 83 -0.62 4.97 -4.12
CA GLN A 83 -1.50 6.11 -4.15
C GLN A 83 -2.19 6.23 -2.80
N SER A 84 -2.37 7.44 -2.32
CA SER A 84 -3.10 7.68 -1.09
C SER A 84 -4.44 8.33 -1.42
N PHE A 85 -5.41 8.04 -0.57
CA PHE A 85 -6.74 8.63 -0.66
C PHE A 85 -7.07 9.19 0.72
N PRO A 86 -7.29 10.50 0.82
CA PRO A 86 -7.50 11.11 2.13
C PRO A 86 -8.83 10.69 2.73
N ALA A 87 -8.90 10.83 4.04
CA ALA A 87 -10.15 10.61 4.75
C ALA A 87 -11.18 11.66 4.33
N GLY A 88 -12.44 11.26 4.36
CA GLY A 88 -13.51 12.21 4.06
C GLY A 88 -14.84 11.50 4.01
N HIS A 89 -15.91 12.25 4.31
CA HIS A 89 -17.27 11.73 4.20
C HIS A 89 -17.48 10.42 4.94
N GLY A 90 -16.84 10.28 6.10
CA GLY A 90 -16.97 9.06 6.88
C GLY A 90 -16.12 7.91 6.39
N ILE A 91 -15.30 8.13 5.39
CA ILE A 91 -14.43 7.11 4.84
C ILE A 91 -13.02 7.32 5.40
N PRO A 92 -12.39 6.27 5.91
CA PRO A 92 -11.03 6.42 6.44
C PRO A 92 -10.01 6.65 5.33
N PRO A 93 -8.84 7.15 5.66
CA PRO A 93 -7.78 7.27 4.69
C PRO A 93 -7.35 5.89 4.20
N ARG A 94 -6.84 5.85 2.98
CA ARG A 94 -6.49 4.59 2.35
C ARG A 94 -5.20 4.74 1.57
N ILE A 95 -4.38 3.71 1.62
CA ILE A 95 -3.16 3.63 0.84
C ILE A 95 -3.24 2.36 0.00
N VAL A 96 -3.02 2.51 -1.29
CA VAL A 96 -3.01 1.40 -2.23
C VAL A 96 -1.60 1.28 -2.82
N LEU A 97 -1.05 0.08 -2.76
CA LEU A 97 0.23 -0.20 -3.41
C LEU A 97 -0.02 -0.98 -4.67
N TYR A 98 0.78 -0.69 -5.69
CA TYR A 98 0.65 -1.34 -7.00
C TYR A 98 1.80 -2.32 -7.15
N ARG A 99 1.45 -3.60 -7.11
CA ARG A 99 2.43 -4.66 -7.03
C ARG A 99 3.35 -4.72 -8.24
N MET A 100 2.79 -4.63 -9.42
CA MET A 100 3.60 -4.85 -10.62
C MET A 100 4.62 -3.75 -10.87
N PRO A 101 4.25 -2.47 -10.76
CA PRO A 101 5.30 -1.45 -10.89
C PRO A 101 6.41 -1.59 -9.86
N LEU A 102 6.06 -1.89 -8.63
CA LEU A 102 7.09 -2.01 -7.59
C LEU A 102 7.97 -3.22 -7.83
N GLN A 103 7.38 -4.35 -8.20
CA GLN A 103 8.17 -5.55 -8.46
C GLN A 103 9.04 -5.39 -9.69
N SER A 104 8.55 -4.73 -10.72
CA SER A 104 9.32 -4.62 -11.95
C SER A 104 10.52 -3.72 -11.81
N HIS A 105 10.52 -2.81 -10.86
CA HIS A 105 11.64 -1.90 -10.65
C HIS A 105 12.60 -2.39 -9.58
N ALA A 106 12.24 -3.42 -8.86
CA ALA A 106 13.11 -3.96 -7.82
C ALA A 106 14.08 -4.95 -8.44
N ARG A 107 15.34 -4.84 -8.08
CA ARG A 107 16.37 -5.75 -8.58
C ARG A 107 16.39 -7.05 -7.82
N ASN A 108 15.95 -7.03 -6.58
CA ASN A 108 15.96 -8.22 -5.74
C ASN A 108 14.95 -8.01 -4.62
N ARG A 109 14.86 -9.00 -3.73
CA ARG A 109 13.89 -8.94 -2.63
C ARG A 109 14.14 -7.77 -1.70
N MET A 110 15.40 -7.48 -1.43
CA MET A 110 15.73 -6.39 -0.52
C MET A 110 15.34 -5.05 -1.12
N ASP A 111 15.59 -4.86 -2.41
CA ASP A 111 15.13 -3.66 -3.09
C ASP A 111 13.62 -3.51 -2.99
N LEU A 112 12.90 -4.61 -3.18
CA LEU A 112 11.45 -4.56 -3.12
C LEU A 112 10.98 -4.19 -1.71
N GLN A 113 11.60 -4.76 -0.71
CA GLN A 113 11.25 -4.46 0.67
C GLN A 113 11.46 -3.00 0.98
N PHE A 114 12.57 -2.43 0.53
CA PHE A 114 12.84 -1.01 0.74
C PHE A 114 11.86 -0.15 -0.04
N ALA A 115 11.52 -0.56 -1.26
CA ALA A 115 10.55 0.19 -2.06
C ALA A 115 9.19 0.21 -1.39
N ILE A 116 8.75 -0.91 -0.88
CA ILE A 116 7.47 -0.97 -0.17
C ILE A 116 7.49 -0.07 1.06
N ARG A 117 8.58 -0.13 1.83
CA ARG A 117 8.72 0.73 2.99
C ARG A 117 8.60 2.19 2.60
N ASP A 118 9.34 2.58 1.58
CA ASP A 118 9.38 3.99 1.19
C ASP A 118 8.04 4.45 0.66
N GLU A 119 7.32 3.58 -0.07
CA GLU A 119 6.01 3.95 -0.57
C GLU A 119 5.01 4.16 0.56
N VAL A 120 5.00 3.23 1.51
CA VAL A 120 4.07 3.35 2.64
C VAL A 120 4.36 4.61 3.44
N VAL A 121 5.63 4.85 3.74
CA VAL A 121 6.01 6.01 4.55
C VAL A 121 5.69 7.30 3.79
N SER A 122 5.97 7.35 2.49
CA SER A 122 5.69 8.55 1.71
C SER A 122 4.20 8.86 1.69
N ARG A 123 3.36 7.83 1.55
CA ARG A 123 1.92 8.07 1.50
C ARG A 123 1.37 8.44 2.86
N LEU A 124 1.90 7.85 3.93
CA LEU A 124 1.53 8.29 5.28
C LEU A 124 1.90 9.75 5.50
N ALA A 125 3.08 10.13 5.05
CA ALA A 125 3.52 11.52 5.18
C ALA A 125 2.56 12.46 4.46
N GLU A 126 2.11 12.08 3.27
CA GLU A 126 1.13 12.88 2.55
C GLU A 126 -0.18 13.02 3.30
N ILE A 127 -0.67 11.91 3.83
CA ILE A 127 -1.97 11.91 4.52
C ILE A 127 -1.92 12.80 5.74
N TYR A 128 -0.81 12.77 6.48
CA TYR A 128 -0.72 13.47 7.76
C TYR A 128 0.03 14.78 7.68
N GLY A 129 0.47 15.18 6.49
CA GLY A 129 1.18 16.44 6.35
C GLY A 129 2.50 16.46 7.09
N ARG A 130 3.22 15.34 7.09
CA ARG A 130 4.50 15.22 7.76
C ARG A 130 5.57 14.89 6.75
N ARG A 131 6.82 15.04 7.15
CA ARG A 131 7.92 14.61 6.30
C ARG A 131 8.14 13.12 6.48
N PRO A 132 8.50 12.41 5.40
CA PRO A 132 8.70 10.97 5.52
C PRO A 132 9.71 10.57 6.57
N GLU A 133 10.79 11.32 6.71
CA GLU A 133 11.82 10.98 7.68
C GLU A 133 11.36 11.18 9.12
N GLU A 134 10.31 11.95 9.33
CA GLU A 134 9.72 12.06 10.67
C GLU A 134 8.99 10.78 11.06
N ILE A 135 8.42 10.12 10.07
CA ILE A 135 7.68 8.88 10.32
C ILE A 135 8.65 7.72 10.44
N ASP A 136 9.64 7.67 9.56
CA ASP A 136 10.59 6.57 9.55
C ASP A 136 11.99 7.12 9.22
N PRO A 137 12.89 7.14 10.20
CA PRO A 137 14.23 7.63 9.95
C PRO A 137 14.99 6.84 8.89
N ASP A 138 14.58 5.60 8.63
CA ASP A 138 15.23 4.77 7.62
C ASP A 138 14.73 5.04 6.21
N TRP A 139 13.71 5.88 6.07
CA TRP A 139 13.15 6.17 4.77
C TRP A 139 14.22 6.72 3.81
N GLY A 140 14.24 6.18 2.62
CA GLY A 140 15.17 6.64 1.60
C GLY A 140 16.58 6.07 1.71
N MET A 141 16.80 5.21 2.68
CA MET A 141 18.14 4.64 2.90
C MET A 141 18.36 3.31 2.12
#